data_17d9b2c34e3db2555e68364ceabb43e9
#
_entry.id   17d9b2c34e3db2555e68364ceabb43e9
#
_cell.length_a   1.000
_cell.length_b   1.000
_cell.length_c   1.000
_cell.angle_alpha   90.00
_cell.angle_beta   90.00
_cell.angle_gamma   90.00
#
_symmetry.space_group_name_H-M   'P 1'
#
loop_
_entity.id
_entity.type
_entity.pdbx_description
1 polymer ?
#
loop_
_entity_poly.entity_id
_entity_poly.type
_entity_poly.pdbx_seq_one_letter_code
_entity_poly.pdbx_strand_id
1 'polypeptide(L)'
;MRKKMAIRAFAASAAIALVAAGLSVGAIAPAQAAAKSTVTLLSSADITSLNSGTSDGNTSYNAISGSLTGMGFSYYNSDAKLIMNTKFGTMKIVKQAAKDFQIEYTVTKGQVWSDGTPIDAVDLLLSHVVAADKYSKAAGLGDTSNADTKPAFDSVSYGGTYGSHVVGLPTVSADKMKLTVKFDKPLPDWELLAPGPTPVHALELIIDGKKSLQSAAVNKAAKAAFLKDFTTKNTARLKKIGALWTTGYDVTKVDSTTNPLLLISNGGFIVSKFTLGDSMTLVRNPKYTSGPAMATKNPIKTVVIKIIKDNTASVQALRNGDIDIYYNTLPTGNDKISLSALPNVTVLTKTGGNYSHLDLRVDTAFGETDSYTGPFAGNGAKAKDLRHAFLLALPREQMVSVIVAPVKSDATPLDSALTFQGTPEYNAITKASGVSEYSKGTQADRTAKALALVKKYYPNASEDAPAVKVNFAHANTTTRNNLAKLVAAEAKKAGFDVIDKPYADLFGEKGNTSAENDVTMYGFGLNSLSQSNGTEIFKSDGGNNVWGWNDSALDILAKSLQGDILSAKDATAKRLAMDKIVNSNYWGLPLYANPTITAYNKALKNIKPAPVGANITWNFFEWSY
;
A
#
# COMPACT_ATOMS: atom_id res chain seq x y z
N MET A 1 35.01 -17.37 54.14
CA MET A 1 33.84 -17.47 55.04
C MET A 1 32.58 -17.64 54.20
N ARG A 2 31.98 -18.82 54.30
CA ARG A 2 30.72 -19.17 53.59
C ARG A 2 29.54 -18.59 54.36
N LYS A 3 28.55 -17.97 53.67
CA LYS A 3 27.18 -17.87 54.19
C LYS A 3 26.21 -18.32 53.10
N LYS A 4 25.57 -19.44 53.37
CA LYS A 4 24.40 -19.97 52.67
C LYS A 4 23.19 -19.12 53.01
N MET A 5 22.38 -18.77 52.01
CA MET A 5 21.03 -18.26 52.22
C MET A 5 20.03 -19.23 51.62
N ALA A 6 19.11 -19.69 52.47
CA ALA A 6 18.10 -20.68 52.17
C ALA A 6 16.89 -20.06 51.48
N ILE A 7 16.39 -20.80 50.47
CA ILE A 7 15.11 -20.54 49.77
C ILE A 7 13.98 -21.08 50.63
N ARG A 8 13.03 -20.25 51.03
CA ARG A 8 11.76 -20.66 51.66
C ARG A 8 10.67 -20.64 50.61
N ALA A 9 10.16 -21.82 50.29
CA ALA A 9 8.91 -22.02 49.54
C ALA A 9 7.71 -21.74 50.46
N PHE A 10 6.77 -20.93 50.02
CA PHE A 10 5.46 -20.79 50.65
C PHE A 10 4.45 -21.58 49.78
N ALA A 11 3.97 -22.69 50.33
CA ALA A 11 2.79 -23.38 49.86
C ALA A 11 1.60 -22.81 50.64
N ALA A 12 0.62 -22.24 49.92
CA ALA A 12 -0.65 -21.86 50.49
C ALA A 12 -1.69 -22.94 50.11
N SER A 13 -2.09 -23.74 51.09
CA SER A 13 -3.18 -24.71 51.00
C SER A 13 -4.51 -23.98 51.25
N ALA A 14 -5.41 -23.97 50.27
CA ALA A 14 -6.81 -23.56 50.45
C ALA A 14 -7.67 -24.78 50.78
N ALA A 15 -8.26 -24.80 51.99
CA ALA A 15 -9.17 -25.81 52.47
C ALA A 15 -10.55 -25.65 51.78
N ILE A 16 -11.07 -26.77 51.26
CA ILE A 16 -12.43 -26.88 50.73
C ILE A 16 -13.35 -27.25 51.88
N ALA A 17 -14.32 -26.39 52.23
CA ALA A 17 -15.42 -26.71 53.10
C ALA A 17 -16.59 -27.27 52.27
N LEU A 18 -16.89 -28.54 52.40
CA LEU A 18 -18.13 -29.16 51.91
C LEU A 18 -19.29 -28.79 52.83
N VAL A 19 -20.28 -28.09 52.31
CA VAL A 19 -21.62 -28.04 52.91
C VAL A 19 -22.56 -28.84 52.02
N ALA A 20 -23.03 -29.97 52.54
CA ALA A 20 -24.08 -30.77 51.89
C ALA A 20 -25.44 -30.15 52.22
N ALA A 21 -26.19 -29.73 51.20
CA ALA A 21 -27.60 -29.43 51.29
C ALA A 21 -28.30 -29.79 49.96
N GLY A 22 -29.19 -30.76 50.06
CA GLY A 22 -30.45 -30.95 49.33
C GLY A 22 -30.39 -31.00 47.79
N LEU A 23 -30.52 -32.21 47.25
CA LEU A 23 -30.86 -32.51 45.86
C LEU A 23 -32.18 -31.87 45.43
N SER A 24 -32.09 -30.89 44.49
CA SER A 24 -33.11 -30.69 43.46
C SER A 24 -32.43 -30.84 42.11
N VAL A 25 -32.75 -31.92 41.38
CA VAL A 25 -32.27 -32.14 40.00
C VAL A 25 -33.02 -31.18 39.09
N GLY A 26 -32.58 -29.93 39.05
CA GLY A 26 -32.88 -29.03 37.95
C GLY A 26 -31.90 -29.33 36.82
N ALA A 27 -32.39 -29.71 35.64
CA ALA A 27 -31.57 -29.87 34.44
C ALA A 27 -30.77 -28.58 34.20
N ILE A 28 -29.47 -28.61 34.51
CA ILE A 28 -28.55 -27.54 34.13
C ILE A 28 -28.41 -27.66 32.61
N ALA A 29 -29.17 -26.84 31.87
CA ALA A 29 -28.85 -26.60 30.46
C ALA A 29 -27.37 -26.21 30.37
N PRO A 30 -26.58 -26.82 29.48
CA PRO A 30 -25.19 -26.41 29.32
C PRO A 30 -25.15 -24.92 29.04
N ALA A 31 -24.48 -24.17 29.88
CA ALA A 31 -24.23 -22.74 29.63
C ALA A 31 -23.56 -22.68 28.26
N GLN A 32 -24.30 -22.22 27.27
CA GLN A 32 -23.76 -22.02 25.93
C GLN A 32 -22.65 -21.01 26.05
N ALA A 33 -21.40 -21.46 25.87
CA ALA A 33 -20.25 -20.57 25.94
C ALA A 33 -20.54 -19.36 25.04
N ALA A 34 -20.46 -18.15 25.61
CA ALA A 34 -20.72 -16.93 24.87
C ALA A 34 -19.88 -16.92 23.58
N ALA A 35 -20.54 -16.75 22.44
CA ALA A 35 -19.84 -16.76 21.15
C ALA A 35 -18.69 -15.72 21.16
N LYS A 36 -17.51 -16.14 20.73
CA LYS A 36 -16.35 -15.27 20.61
C LYS A 36 -16.70 -14.07 19.72
N SER A 37 -16.43 -12.85 20.16
CA SER A 37 -16.75 -11.60 19.44
C SER A 37 -15.56 -10.65 19.31
N THR A 38 -14.40 -11.09 19.80
CA THR A 38 -13.13 -10.38 19.62
C THR A 38 -12.28 -11.12 18.60
N VAL A 39 -11.72 -10.37 17.64
CA VAL A 39 -10.70 -10.85 16.71
C VAL A 39 -9.39 -10.13 16.97
N THR A 40 -8.29 -10.89 17.07
CA THR A 40 -6.95 -10.32 17.23
C THR A 40 -6.18 -10.50 15.92
N LEU A 41 -5.76 -9.38 15.33
CA LEU A 41 -5.02 -9.30 14.07
C LEU A 41 -3.54 -8.97 14.35
N LEU A 42 -2.63 -9.67 13.68
CA LEU A 42 -1.20 -9.34 13.68
C LEU A 42 -0.91 -8.03 12.95
N SER A 43 -0.05 -7.19 13.54
CA SER A 43 0.74 -6.20 12.82
C SER A 43 2.22 -6.52 13.01
N SER A 44 3.01 -6.60 11.93
CA SER A 44 4.45 -6.87 11.98
C SER A 44 5.29 -5.59 12.18
N ALA A 45 4.65 -4.43 12.28
CA ALA A 45 5.32 -3.16 12.62
C ALA A 45 4.39 -2.25 13.44
N ASP A 46 4.97 -1.19 13.98
CA ASP A 46 4.26 -0.24 14.83
C ASP A 46 3.20 0.54 14.02
N ILE A 47 2.06 0.80 14.67
CA ILE A 47 1.12 1.83 14.25
C ILE A 47 1.63 3.13 14.85
N THR A 48 2.04 4.07 14.03
CA THR A 48 2.73 5.30 14.47
C THR A 48 1.84 6.53 14.46
N SER A 49 0.72 6.49 13.71
CA SER A 49 -0.23 7.58 13.62
C SER A 49 -1.65 7.07 13.40
N LEU A 50 -2.64 7.80 13.90
CA LEU A 50 -4.06 7.62 13.56
C LEU A 50 -4.43 8.38 12.28
N ASN A 51 -3.51 9.14 11.69
CA ASN A 51 -3.65 9.87 10.43
C ASN A 51 -2.69 9.34 9.37
N SER A 52 -3.17 8.51 8.46
CA SER A 52 -2.38 8.00 7.33
C SER A 52 -2.27 8.97 6.14
N GLY A 53 -2.81 10.18 6.24
CA GLY A 53 -2.75 11.20 5.19
C GLY A 53 -1.49 12.07 5.22
N THR A 54 -0.66 11.97 6.25
CA THR A 54 0.64 12.64 6.35
C THR A 54 1.74 11.80 5.68
N SER A 55 2.87 12.43 5.33
CA SER A 55 4.03 11.74 4.74
C SER A 55 4.55 10.65 5.67
N ASP A 56 4.76 10.96 6.94
CA ASP A 56 5.24 10.00 7.94
C ASP A 56 4.18 8.98 8.36
N GLY A 57 2.90 9.37 8.32
CA GLY A 57 1.76 8.51 8.64
C GLY A 57 1.40 7.52 7.53
N ASN A 58 1.88 7.71 6.30
CA ASN A 58 1.53 6.88 5.14
C ASN A 58 2.24 5.53 5.15
N THR A 59 1.81 4.66 6.04
CA THR A 59 2.30 3.28 6.14
C THR A 59 1.16 2.28 5.96
N SER A 60 1.48 1.08 5.44
CA SER A 60 0.51 0.00 5.33
C SER A 60 -0.04 -0.45 6.69
N TYR A 61 0.71 -0.27 7.76
CA TYR A 61 0.31 -0.62 9.12
C TYR A 61 -0.70 0.40 9.70
N ASN A 62 -0.49 1.69 9.46
CA ASN A 62 -1.47 2.73 9.82
C ASN A 62 -2.76 2.57 8.99
N ALA A 63 -2.65 2.18 7.70
CA ALA A 63 -3.80 1.93 6.83
C ALA A 63 -4.70 0.78 7.33
N ILE A 64 -4.16 -0.22 8.04
CA ILE A 64 -4.95 -1.30 8.65
C ILE A 64 -5.95 -0.74 9.66
N SER A 65 -5.51 0.14 10.58
CA SER A 65 -6.41 0.79 11.54
C SER A 65 -7.31 1.83 10.88
N GLY A 66 -6.79 2.60 9.93
CA GLY A 66 -7.52 3.60 9.17
C GLY A 66 -8.74 3.04 8.44
N SER A 67 -8.63 1.86 7.83
CA SER A 67 -9.75 1.20 7.15
C SER A 67 -10.85 0.70 8.08
N LEU A 68 -10.54 0.43 9.34
CA LEU A 68 -11.53 0.06 10.37
C LEU A 68 -12.28 1.30 10.91
N THR A 69 -11.61 2.46 10.93
CA THR A 69 -12.12 3.70 11.52
C THR A 69 -12.64 4.70 10.50
N GLY A 70 -12.37 4.52 9.22
CA GLY A 70 -12.79 5.43 8.15
C GLY A 70 -13.44 4.71 6.97
N MET A 71 -14.46 5.34 6.38
CA MET A 71 -15.11 4.93 5.13
C MET A 71 -15.32 6.16 4.24
N GLY A 72 -15.15 5.97 2.93
CA GLY A 72 -15.33 7.01 1.91
C GLY A 72 -16.15 6.50 0.73
N PHE A 73 -16.00 7.17 -0.43
CA PHE A 73 -16.76 6.91 -1.66
C PHE A 73 -16.43 5.57 -2.34
N SER A 74 -15.26 4.99 -2.05
CA SER A 74 -14.83 3.74 -2.67
C SER A 74 -13.87 2.98 -1.76
N TYR A 75 -13.67 1.70 -2.06
CA TYR A 75 -12.65 0.84 -1.47
C TYR A 75 -12.24 -0.26 -2.46
N TYR A 76 -11.07 -0.88 -2.26
CA TYR A 76 -10.62 -2.00 -3.07
C TYR A 76 -11.07 -3.33 -2.46
N ASN A 77 -11.41 -4.30 -3.33
CA ASN A 77 -11.76 -5.66 -2.90
C ASN A 77 -10.63 -6.68 -3.13
N SER A 78 -10.89 -7.94 -2.75
CA SER A 78 -9.94 -9.06 -2.92
C SER A 78 -9.58 -9.40 -4.38
N ASP A 79 -10.34 -8.91 -5.35
CA ASP A 79 -10.15 -9.15 -6.78
C ASP A 79 -9.41 -7.99 -7.48
N ALA A 80 -8.79 -7.09 -6.70
CA ALA A 80 -8.18 -5.86 -7.20
C ALA A 80 -9.17 -5.00 -8.00
N LYS A 81 -10.39 -4.84 -7.50
CA LYS A 81 -11.41 -3.98 -8.10
C LYS A 81 -11.75 -2.82 -7.19
N LEU A 82 -11.91 -1.64 -7.76
CA LEU A 82 -12.47 -0.49 -7.07
C LEU A 82 -13.99 -0.67 -6.94
N ILE A 83 -14.48 -0.67 -5.71
CA ILE A 83 -15.90 -0.81 -5.39
C ILE A 83 -16.43 0.56 -4.95
N MET A 84 -17.45 1.05 -5.66
CA MET A 84 -18.15 2.29 -5.28
C MET A 84 -19.00 2.05 -4.04
N ASN A 85 -18.73 2.81 -2.99
CA ASN A 85 -19.47 2.73 -1.72
C ASN A 85 -20.71 3.62 -1.74
N THR A 86 -21.76 3.18 -2.43
CA THR A 86 -23.01 3.92 -2.55
C THR A 86 -23.75 4.15 -1.22
N LYS A 87 -23.34 3.45 -0.16
CA LYS A 87 -23.84 3.73 1.20
C LYS A 87 -23.31 5.06 1.72
N PHE A 88 -22.01 5.34 1.51
CA PHE A 88 -21.44 6.63 1.89
C PHE A 88 -21.89 7.76 0.96
N GLY A 89 -21.84 7.51 -0.38
CA GLY A 89 -22.18 8.54 -1.33
C GLY A 89 -22.00 8.12 -2.78
N THR A 90 -22.15 9.08 -3.68
CA THR A 90 -21.95 8.88 -5.12
C THR A 90 -21.04 9.95 -5.70
N MET A 91 -20.36 9.58 -6.77
CA MET A 91 -19.49 10.47 -7.53
C MET A 91 -19.93 10.46 -8.99
N LYS A 92 -19.91 11.61 -9.65
CA LYS A 92 -20.20 11.69 -11.09
C LYS A 92 -19.51 12.87 -11.75
N ILE A 93 -19.14 12.69 -13.01
CA ILE A 93 -18.72 13.78 -13.87
C ILE A 93 -19.98 14.58 -14.22
N VAL A 94 -20.01 15.89 -13.90
CA VAL A 94 -21.11 16.79 -14.22
C VAL A 94 -20.78 17.72 -15.38
N LYS A 95 -19.49 17.86 -15.69
CA LYS A 95 -19.03 18.58 -16.89
C LYS A 95 -17.70 17.97 -17.38
N GLN A 96 -17.61 17.72 -18.69
CA GLN A 96 -16.42 17.17 -19.31
C GLN A 96 -16.05 18.02 -20.54
N ALA A 97 -15.24 19.04 -20.31
CA ALA A 97 -14.66 19.86 -21.35
C ALA A 97 -13.14 19.97 -21.14
N ALA A 98 -12.40 20.24 -22.21
CA ALA A 98 -10.93 20.21 -22.21
C ALA A 98 -10.26 21.10 -21.14
N LYS A 99 -10.91 22.21 -20.75
CA LYS A 99 -10.43 23.15 -19.72
C LYS A 99 -11.41 23.39 -18.58
N ASP A 100 -12.45 22.56 -18.49
CA ASP A 100 -13.50 22.68 -17.47
C ASP A 100 -14.10 21.29 -17.21
N PHE A 101 -13.39 20.53 -16.38
CA PHE A 101 -13.80 19.21 -15.93
C PHE A 101 -14.34 19.32 -14.51
N GLN A 102 -15.56 18.85 -14.28
CA GLN A 102 -16.20 19.00 -12.96
C GLN A 102 -16.73 17.66 -12.46
N ILE A 103 -16.43 17.36 -11.22
CA ILE A 103 -16.88 16.17 -10.49
C ILE A 103 -17.79 16.63 -9.35
N GLU A 104 -18.96 16.01 -9.24
CA GLU A 104 -19.88 16.18 -8.11
C GLU A 104 -19.76 14.94 -7.21
N TYR A 105 -19.46 15.19 -5.94
CA TYR A 105 -19.46 14.23 -4.85
C TYR A 105 -20.69 14.47 -4.00
N THR A 106 -21.56 13.47 -3.88
CA THR A 106 -22.82 13.58 -3.09
C THR A 106 -22.74 12.64 -1.90
N VAL A 107 -22.78 13.17 -0.68
CA VAL A 107 -22.87 12.37 0.55
C VAL A 107 -24.31 11.87 0.70
N THR A 108 -24.50 10.59 0.99
CA THR A 108 -25.83 10.01 1.23
C THR A 108 -26.40 10.57 2.53
N LYS A 109 -27.65 11.03 2.50
CA LYS A 109 -28.33 11.58 3.68
C LYS A 109 -28.42 10.55 4.82
N GLY A 110 -28.17 10.99 6.05
CA GLY A 110 -28.25 10.15 7.24
C GLY A 110 -26.92 9.54 7.67
N GLN A 111 -25.82 9.86 6.97
CA GLN A 111 -24.48 9.50 7.44
C GLN A 111 -24.12 10.31 8.69
N VAL A 112 -23.51 9.64 9.67
CA VAL A 112 -23.12 10.30 10.93
C VAL A 112 -21.72 9.82 11.38
N TRP A 113 -21.02 10.70 12.06
CA TRP A 113 -19.84 10.39 12.85
C TRP A 113 -20.20 9.59 14.11
N SER A 114 -19.24 8.97 14.75
CA SER A 114 -19.43 8.16 15.96
C SER A 114 -19.98 8.95 17.16
N ASP A 115 -19.81 10.26 17.19
CA ASP A 115 -20.45 11.15 18.16
C ASP A 115 -21.91 11.51 17.80
N GLY A 116 -22.36 11.18 16.58
CA GLY A 116 -23.69 11.45 16.06
C GLY A 116 -23.81 12.72 15.22
N THR A 117 -22.72 13.44 15.01
CA THR A 117 -22.69 14.61 14.12
C THR A 117 -22.94 14.18 12.68
N PRO A 118 -23.90 14.81 11.94
CA PRO A 118 -24.12 14.48 10.54
C PRO A 118 -22.87 14.71 9.67
N ILE A 119 -22.60 13.79 8.75
CA ILE A 119 -21.58 13.92 7.73
C ILE A 119 -22.20 14.61 6.51
N ASP A 120 -21.54 15.64 6.02
CA ASP A 120 -21.94 16.39 4.83
C ASP A 120 -20.73 16.87 4.02
N ALA A 121 -20.95 17.62 2.95
CA ALA A 121 -19.91 18.09 2.05
C ALA A 121 -18.86 19.01 2.73
N VAL A 122 -19.17 19.59 3.89
CA VAL A 122 -18.19 20.40 4.64
C VAL A 122 -17.07 19.53 5.19
N ASP A 123 -17.38 18.27 5.56
CA ASP A 123 -16.37 17.31 6.02
C ASP A 123 -15.40 16.85 4.91
N LEU A 124 -15.72 17.13 3.65
CA LEU A 124 -14.86 16.82 2.50
C LEU A 124 -13.86 17.94 2.17
N LEU A 125 -14.07 19.16 2.69
CA LEU A 125 -13.30 20.36 2.32
C LEU A 125 -11.85 20.33 2.84
N LEU A 126 -11.59 19.62 3.95
CA LEU A 126 -10.23 19.55 4.48
C LEU A 126 -9.26 18.89 3.47
N SER A 127 -9.73 17.93 2.70
CA SER A 127 -8.94 17.33 1.62
C SER A 127 -8.47 18.37 0.59
N HIS A 128 -9.30 19.39 0.31
CA HIS A 128 -8.91 20.50 -0.56
C HIS A 128 -7.85 21.40 0.09
N VAL A 129 -7.99 21.70 1.38
CA VAL A 129 -6.98 22.50 2.12
C VAL A 129 -5.62 21.82 2.10
N VAL A 130 -5.60 20.50 2.32
CA VAL A 130 -4.40 19.68 2.38
C VAL A 130 -3.71 19.54 1.02
N ALA A 131 -4.48 19.38 -0.07
CA ALA A 131 -3.94 18.97 -1.36
C ALA A 131 -3.85 20.10 -2.40
N ALA A 132 -4.62 21.20 -2.27
CA ALA A 132 -4.70 22.23 -3.30
C ALA A 132 -3.63 23.31 -3.13
N ASP A 133 -2.55 23.24 -3.92
CA ASP A 133 -1.41 24.16 -3.85
C ASP A 133 -1.81 25.65 -3.98
N LYS A 134 -2.62 26.00 -4.98
CA LYS A 134 -3.09 27.37 -5.19
C LYS A 134 -3.89 27.91 -4.00
N TYR A 135 -4.68 27.05 -3.38
CA TYR A 135 -5.43 27.43 -2.17
C TYR A 135 -4.49 27.61 -0.99
N SER A 136 -3.58 26.65 -0.77
CA SER A 136 -2.61 26.66 0.34
C SER A 136 -1.75 27.93 0.31
N LYS A 137 -1.18 28.25 -0.86
CA LYS A 137 -0.40 29.50 -1.07
C LYS A 137 -1.24 30.75 -0.80
N ALA A 138 -2.45 30.82 -1.36
CA ALA A 138 -3.34 31.97 -1.19
C ALA A 138 -3.87 32.14 0.25
N ALA A 139 -3.90 31.07 1.03
CA ALA A 139 -4.27 31.08 2.45
C ALA A 139 -3.06 31.26 3.39
N GLY A 140 -1.85 31.46 2.86
CA GLY A 140 -0.63 31.64 3.66
C GLY A 140 -0.20 30.37 4.41
N LEU A 141 -0.55 29.18 3.89
CA LEU A 141 -0.28 27.87 4.50
C LEU A 141 0.99 27.20 3.93
N GLY A 142 1.63 27.80 2.92
CA GLY A 142 2.81 27.25 2.27
C GLY A 142 2.52 26.58 0.93
N ASP A 143 3.52 25.92 0.38
CA ASP A 143 3.52 25.31 -0.94
C ASP A 143 3.34 23.79 -0.85
N THR A 144 2.10 23.30 -1.06
CA THR A 144 1.81 21.86 -1.06
C THR A 144 2.22 21.14 -2.36
N SER A 145 2.84 21.85 -3.32
CA SER A 145 3.49 21.22 -4.46
C SER A 145 4.92 20.74 -4.16
N ASN A 146 5.50 21.21 -3.04
CA ASN A 146 6.86 20.90 -2.64
C ASN A 146 6.98 20.66 -1.12
N ALA A 147 7.29 19.42 -0.73
CA ALA A 147 7.47 19.02 0.65
C ALA A 147 8.60 19.79 1.38
N ASP A 148 9.67 20.17 0.67
CA ASP A 148 10.83 20.88 1.24
C ASP A 148 10.46 22.24 1.82
N THR A 149 9.37 22.84 1.38
CA THR A 149 8.87 24.12 1.90
C THR A 149 8.17 24.02 3.24
N LYS A 150 7.95 22.79 3.75
CA LYS A 150 7.27 22.49 5.01
C LYS A 150 5.94 23.24 5.15
N PRO A 151 4.95 22.98 4.29
CA PRO A 151 3.65 23.64 4.37
C PRO A 151 2.96 23.30 5.70
N ALA A 152 1.97 24.11 6.07
CA ALA A 152 1.24 23.97 7.35
C ALA A 152 0.52 22.62 7.52
N PHE A 153 0.23 21.94 6.41
CA PHE A 153 -0.30 20.58 6.38
C PHE A 153 0.73 19.67 5.74
N ASP A 154 1.26 18.70 6.48
CA ASP A 154 1.99 17.59 5.88
C ASP A 154 1.04 16.68 5.09
N SER A 155 1.46 16.21 3.93
CA SER A 155 0.60 15.42 3.05
C SER A 155 1.36 14.39 2.23
N VAL A 156 0.86 13.18 2.21
CA VAL A 156 1.29 12.14 1.25
C VAL A 156 1.02 12.55 -0.22
N SER A 157 0.18 13.57 -0.44
CA SER A 157 -0.26 14.02 -1.77
C SER A 157 0.46 15.26 -2.28
N TYR A 158 1.64 15.58 -1.77
CA TYR A 158 2.46 16.70 -2.27
C TYR A 158 2.66 16.60 -3.79
N GLY A 159 2.37 17.69 -4.51
CA GLY A 159 2.47 17.74 -5.98
C GLY A 159 1.54 16.78 -6.72
N GLY A 160 0.58 16.16 -6.04
CA GLY A 160 -0.32 15.16 -6.62
C GLY A 160 -1.33 15.73 -7.63
N THR A 161 -1.94 14.86 -8.40
CA THR A 161 -2.87 15.19 -9.50
C THR A 161 -4.00 16.13 -9.08
N TYR A 162 -4.58 15.93 -7.89
CA TYR A 162 -5.63 16.82 -7.39
C TYR A 162 -5.14 18.26 -7.28
N GLY A 163 -4.06 18.49 -6.55
CA GLY A 163 -3.50 19.82 -6.29
C GLY A 163 -3.04 20.53 -7.55
N SER A 164 -2.41 19.80 -8.46
CA SER A 164 -1.87 20.34 -9.71
C SER A 164 -2.96 20.83 -10.67
N HIS A 165 -4.15 20.21 -10.65
CA HIS A 165 -5.20 20.46 -11.64
C HIS A 165 -6.48 21.10 -11.10
N VAL A 166 -6.65 21.18 -9.77
CA VAL A 166 -7.85 21.81 -9.19
C VAL A 166 -7.89 23.32 -9.47
N VAL A 167 -9.10 23.83 -9.80
CA VAL A 167 -9.33 25.23 -10.15
C VAL A 167 -10.34 25.86 -9.21
N GLY A 168 -9.89 26.87 -8.47
CA GLY A 168 -10.73 27.65 -7.57
C GLY A 168 -11.17 26.86 -6.32
N LEU A 169 -12.20 27.39 -5.64
CA LEU A 169 -12.77 26.73 -4.47
C LEU A 169 -13.81 25.69 -4.90
N PRO A 170 -13.89 24.53 -4.25
CA PRO A 170 -15.02 23.64 -4.39
C PRO A 170 -16.32 24.31 -3.99
N THR A 171 -17.40 24.00 -4.69
CA THR A 171 -18.74 24.53 -4.41
C THR A 171 -19.53 23.55 -3.54
N VAL A 172 -19.97 24.02 -2.39
CA VAL A 172 -20.87 23.28 -1.49
C VAL A 172 -22.31 23.67 -1.80
N SER A 173 -23.21 22.70 -2.01
CA SER A 173 -24.64 22.95 -2.24
C SER A 173 -25.33 23.57 -1.02
N ALA A 174 -26.47 24.22 -1.23
CA ALA A 174 -27.23 24.89 -0.15
C ALA A 174 -27.66 23.93 0.96
N ASP A 175 -28.01 22.69 0.61
CA ASP A 175 -28.34 21.62 1.57
C ASP A 175 -27.08 20.94 2.18
N LYS A 176 -25.87 21.35 1.76
CA LYS A 176 -24.56 20.83 2.16
C LYS A 176 -24.33 19.35 1.85
N MET A 177 -25.15 18.73 1.00
CA MET A 177 -24.97 17.32 0.68
C MET A 177 -24.03 17.07 -0.51
N LYS A 178 -23.72 18.11 -1.29
CA LYS A 178 -22.92 17.99 -2.51
C LYS A 178 -21.70 18.90 -2.48
N LEU A 179 -20.58 18.36 -2.95
CA LEU A 179 -19.35 19.08 -3.23
C LEU A 179 -19.06 18.98 -4.72
N THR A 180 -18.98 20.10 -5.43
CA THR A 180 -18.53 20.14 -6.81
C THR A 180 -17.11 20.68 -6.88
N VAL A 181 -16.21 19.91 -7.46
CA VAL A 181 -14.81 20.27 -7.66
C VAL A 181 -14.55 20.45 -9.16
N LYS A 182 -13.87 21.54 -9.50
CA LYS A 182 -13.49 21.87 -10.87
C LYS A 182 -12.00 21.60 -11.10
N PHE A 183 -11.65 21.06 -12.27
CA PHE A 183 -10.29 20.83 -12.73
C PHE A 183 -10.07 21.49 -14.10
N ASP A 184 -8.82 21.80 -14.42
CA ASP A 184 -8.42 22.48 -15.66
C ASP A 184 -8.34 21.56 -16.88
N LYS A 185 -8.48 20.23 -16.66
CA LYS A 185 -8.53 19.21 -17.73
C LYS A 185 -9.29 17.96 -17.23
N PRO A 186 -9.73 17.08 -18.13
CA PRO A 186 -10.19 15.73 -17.77
C PRO A 186 -9.10 14.95 -17.03
N LEU A 187 -9.50 14.18 -16.02
CA LEU A 187 -8.62 13.36 -15.19
C LEU A 187 -9.04 11.89 -15.28
N PRO A 188 -8.17 11.00 -15.79
CA PRO A 188 -8.52 9.58 -15.99
C PRO A 188 -8.87 8.85 -14.70
N ASP A 189 -8.15 9.17 -13.62
CA ASP A 189 -8.30 8.52 -12.32
C ASP A 189 -9.19 9.31 -11.35
N TRP A 190 -10.17 10.04 -11.89
CA TRP A 190 -11.06 10.92 -11.12
C TRP A 190 -11.79 10.19 -9.98
N GLU A 191 -12.07 8.90 -10.12
CA GLU A 191 -12.70 8.08 -9.07
C GLU A 191 -11.77 7.87 -7.87
N LEU A 192 -10.45 7.95 -8.06
CA LEU A 192 -9.45 7.83 -7.02
C LEU A 192 -9.13 9.17 -6.34
N LEU A 193 -9.60 10.28 -6.90
CA LEU A 193 -9.39 11.63 -6.36
C LEU A 193 -10.49 12.08 -5.40
N ALA A 194 -11.38 11.16 -5.00
CA ALA A 194 -12.46 11.47 -4.09
C ALA A 194 -11.94 11.99 -2.75
N PRO A 195 -12.45 13.16 -2.28
CA PRO A 195 -12.07 13.70 -0.99
C PRO A 195 -12.54 12.78 0.13
N GLY A 196 -11.63 12.39 1.02
CA GLY A 196 -11.97 11.64 2.23
C GLY A 196 -12.72 12.52 3.25
N PRO A 197 -13.73 12.00 3.94
CA PRO A 197 -14.39 12.75 5.00
C PRO A 197 -13.46 12.90 6.22
N THR A 198 -13.43 14.10 6.79
CA THR A 198 -12.71 14.40 8.03
C THR A 198 -13.68 15.09 9.02
N PRO A 199 -13.68 14.72 10.31
CA PRO A 199 -14.57 15.32 11.30
C PRO A 199 -14.13 16.75 11.64
N VAL A 200 -14.35 17.70 10.71
CA VAL A 200 -13.85 19.08 10.83
C VAL A 200 -14.38 19.81 12.07
N HIS A 201 -15.57 19.45 12.58
CA HIS A 201 -16.06 19.96 13.86
C HIS A 201 -15.15 19.57 15.02
N ALA A 202 -14.61 18.36 15.01
CA ALA A 202 -13.72 17.89 16.07
C ALA A 202 -12.39 18.65 16.03
N LEU A 203 -11.83 18.89 14.85
CA LEU A 203 -10.62 19.70 14.70
C LEU A 203 -10.80 21.11 15.26
N GLU A 204 -11.91 21.78 14.89
CA GLU A 204 -12.25 23.11 15.41
C GLU A 204 -12.39 23.11 16.94
N LEU A 205 -13.08 22.12 17.49
CA LEU A 205 -13.27 22.01 18.93
C LEU A 205 -11.97 21.76 19.68
N ILE A 206 -11.08 20.93 19.14
CA ILE A 206 -9.77 20.68 19.75
C ILE A 206 -8.93 21.95 19.78
N ILE A 207 -8.86 22.71 18.69
CA ILE A 207 -8.08 23.96 18.66
C ILE A 207 -8.70 25.06 19.51
N ASP A 208 -10.01 24.95 19.85
CA ASP A 208 -10.70 25.76 20.87
C ASP A 208 -10.52 25.24 22.30
N GLY A 209 -9.66 24.23 22.50
CA GLY A 209 -9.33 23.68 23.82
C GLY A 209 -10.38 22.75 24.42
N LYS A 210 -11.36 22.28 23.64
CA LYS A 210 -12.35 21.30 24.12
C LYS A 210 -11.70 19.93 24.28
N LYS A 211 -12.03 19.25 25.39
CA LYS A 211 -11.47 17.94 25.76
C LYS A 211 -12.54 16.85 25.98
N SER A 212 -13.76 17.10 25.48
CA SER A 212 -14.88 16.16 25.61
C SER A 212 -15.81 16.28 24.41
N LEU A 213 -16.60 15.24 24.15
CA LEU A 213 -17.66 15.30 23.15
C LEU A 213 -18.64 16.41 23.48
N GLN A 214 -19.14 17.08 22.46
CA GLN A 214 -20.00 18.25 22.58
C GLN A 214 -21.43 17.96 22.11
N SER A 215 -22.36 18.88 22.38
CA SER A 215 -23.73 18.78 21.89
C SER A 215 -23.81 18.95 20.36
N ALA A 216 -24.88 18.46 19.74
CA ALA A 216 -25.13 18.61 18.31
C ALA A 216 -25.15 20.07 17.85
N ALA A 217 -25.65 21.00 18.70
CA ALA A 217 -25.66 22.43 18.40
C ALA A 217 -24.22 23.00 18.33
N VAL A 218 -23.34 22.61 19.28
CA VAL A 218 -21.96 23.04 19.34
C VAL A 218 -21.19 22.46 18.15
N ASN A 219 -21.37 21.16 17.83
CA ASN A 219 -20.74 20.51 16.69
C ASN A 219 -21.14 21.15 15.35
N LYS A 220 -22.43 21.51 15.21
CA LYS A 220 -22.94 22.25 14.03
C LYS A 220 -22.31 23.65 13.91
N ALA A 221 -22.14 24.36 15.02
CA ALA A 221 -21.47 25.66 15.04
C ALA A 221 -19.98 25.54 14.66
N ALA A 222 -19.29 24.53 15.17
CA ALA A 222 -17.89 24.24 14.82
C ALA A 222 -17.72 23.93 13.31
N LYS A 223 -18.59 23.12 12.70
CA LYS A 223 -18.61 22.92 11.24
C LYS A 223 -18.84 24.22 10.46
N ALA A 224 -19.71 25.07 10.93
CA ALA A 224 -19.96 26.38 10.30
C ALA A 224 -18.74 27.31 10.43
N ALA A 225 -18.03 27.25 11.56
CA ALA A 225 -16.77 27.97 11.76
C ALA A 225 -15.69 27.49 10.77
N PHE A 226 -15.50 26.18 10.64
CA PHE A 226 -14.57 25.63 9.65
C PHE A 226 -14.90 26.08 8.21
N LEU A 227 -16.17 26.00 7.80
CA LEU A 227 -16.59 26.46 6.48
C LEU A 227 -16.28 27.95 6.26
N LYS A 228 -16.48 28.78 7.29
CA LYS A 228 -16.13 30.21 7.26
C LYS A 228 -14.61 30.38 7.12
N ASP A 229 -13.81 29.70 7.95
CA ASP A 229 -12.37 29.79 7.94
C ASP A 229 -11.78 29.30 6.61
N PHE A 230 -12.34 28.25 6.02
CA PHE A 230 -12.03 27.79 4.69
C PHE A 230 -12.33 28.85 3.62
N THR A 231 -13.54 29.42 3.60
CA THR A 231 -13.95 30.38 2.55
C THR A 231 -13.23 31.71 2.65
N THR A 232 -12.95 32.18 3.86
CA THR A 232 -12.21 33.42 4.12
C THR A 232 -10.70 33.23 4.13
N LYS A 233 -10.21 32.01 3.99
CA LYS A 233 -8.79 31.66 4.10
C LYS A 233 -8.16 32.14 5.40
N ASN A 234 -8.80 31.88 6.54
CA ASN A 234 -8.33 32.30 7.85
C ASN A 234 -7.01 31.60 8.19
N THR A 235 -5.88 32.22 7.82
CA THR A 235 -4.53 31.67 7.97
C THR A 235 -4.25 31.22 9.40
N ALA A 236 -4.61 31.99 10.39
CA ALA A 236 -4.30 31.69 11.79
C ALA A 236 -5.02 30.42 12.28
N ARG A 237 -6.31 30.26 11.92
CA ARG A 237 -7.10 29.07 12.27
C ARG A 237 -6.61 27.84 11.50
N LEU A 238 -6.47 27.98 10.18
CA LEU A 238 -6.05 26.89 9.33
C LEU A 238 -4.64 26.38 9.68
N LYS A 239 -3.70 27.24 10.10
CA LYS A 239 -2.39 26.80 10.63
C LYS A 239 -2.51 25.98 11.91
N LYS A 240 -3.43 26.32 12.82
CA LYS A 240 -3.66 25.50 14.02
C LYS A 240 -4.25 24.13 13.66
N ILE A 241 -5.19 24.08 12.72
CA ILE A 241 -5.73 22.82 12.20
C ILE A 241 -4.62 22.03 11.51
N GLY A 242 -3.74 22.68 10.74
CA GLY A 242 -2.60 22.06 10.09
C GLY A 242 -1.63 21.42 11.07
N ALA A 243 -1.28 22.09 12.16
CA ALA A 243 -0.45 21.52 13.21
C ALA A 243 -1.09 20.28 13.87
N LEU A 244 -2.41 20.36 14.14
CA LEU A 244 -3.17 19.21 14.66
C LEU A 244 -3.21 18.05 13.63
N TRP A 245 -3.45 18.36 12.36
CA TRP A 245 -3.45 17.38 11.27
C TRP A 245 -2.09 16.67 11.14
N THR A 246 -1.00 17.43 11.19
CA THR A 246 0.36 16.93 10.91
C THR A 246 0.89 16.04 12.03
N THR A 247 0.68 16.41 13.29
CA THR A 247 1.29 15.69 14.44
C THR A 247 0.32 15.34 15.56
N GLY A 248 -0.88 15.91 15.58
CA GLY A 248 -1.81 15.70 16.69
C GLY A 248 -2.40 14.28 16.78
N TYR A 249 -2.25 13.52 15.70
CA TYR A 249 -2.66 12.11 15.61
C TYR A 249 -1.52 11.11 15.83
N ASP A 250 -0.29 11.58 16.08
CA ASP A 250 0.89 10.75 16.37
C ASP A 250 0.93 10.40 17.85
N VAL A 251 -0.13 9.74 18.30
CA VAL A 251 -0.29 9.37 19.70
C VAL A 251 0.47 8.09 20.03
N THR A 252 1.14 8.06 21.17
CA THR A 252 1.83 6.86 21.68
C THR A 252 0.92 6.02 22.59
N LYS A 253 -0.18 6.60 23.05
CA LYS A 253 -1.15 5.95 23.93
C LYS A 253 -2.54 6.52 23.73
N VAL A 254 -3.55 5.65 23.79
CA VAL A 254 -4.96 6.00 23.91
C VAL A 254 -5.52 5.28 25.12
N ASP A 255 -6.10 6.06 26.05
CA ASP A 255 -6.78 5.56 27.25
C ASP A 255 -7.92 6.52 27.65
N SER A 256 -8.45 6.37 28.87
CA SER A 256 -9.56 7.19 29.39
C SER A 256 -9.23 8.68 29.54
N THR A 257 -7.96 9.08 29.46
CA THR A 257 -7.50 10.47 29.55
C THR A 257 -7.33 11.12 28.16
N THR A 258 -7.38 10.34 27.09
CA THR A 258 -7.25 10.82 25.72
C THR A 258 -8.46 11.66 25.33
N ASN A 259 -8.22 12.79 24.65
CA ASN A 259 -9.31 13.61 24.15
C ASN A 259 -10.17 12.81 23.13
N PRO A 260 -11.44 12.51 23.44
CA PRO A 260 -12.28 11.68 22.60
C PRO A 260 -12.59 12.30 21.23
N LEU A 261 -12.38 13.61 21.05
CA LEU A 261 -12.52 14.28 19.76
C LEU A 261 -11.48 13.82 18.72
N LEU A 262 -10.30 13.32 19.16
CA LEU A 262 -9.30 12.70 18.27
C LEU A 262 -9.72 11.32 17.75
N LEU A 263 -10.68 10.68 18.40
CA LEU A 263 -11.08 9.30 18.14
C LEU A 263 -12.40 9.19 17.37
N ILE A 264 -12.94 10.31 16.88
CA ILE A 264 -14.19 10.32 16.11
C ILE A 264 -13.98 9.59 14.77
N SER A 265 -14.87 8.66 14.50
CA SER A 265 -14.81 7.70 13.38
C SER A 265 -16.12 7.68 12.61
N ASN A 266 -16.06 7.43 11.30
CA ASN A 266 -17.23 7.03 10.51
C ASN A 266 -17.13 5.58 10.00
N GLY A 267 -16.06 4.87 10.36
CA GLY A 267 -15.88 3.45 10.07
C GLY A 267 -16.65 2.53 11.00
N GLY A 268 -16.47 1.23 10.81
CA GLY A 268 -17.12 0.17 11.61
C GLY A 268 -16.68 0.09 13.05
N PHE A 269 -15.52 0.69 13.37
CA PHE A 269 -14.90 0.64 14.69
C PHE A 269 -14.37 2.01 15.13
N ILE A 270 -14.13 2.12 16.44
CA ILE A 270 -13.57 3.30 17.11
C ILE A 270 -12.40 2.83 17.95
N VAL A 271 -11.27 3.53 17.92
CA VAL A 271 -10.12 3.24 18.79
C VAL A 271 -10.52 3.49 20.24
N SER A 272 -10.36 2.48 21.10
CA SER A 272 -10.70 2.57 22.53
C SER A 272 -9.48 2.48 23.43
N LYS A 273 -8.41 1.82 22.98
CA LYS A 273 -7.13 1.71 23.68
C LYS A 273 -6.01 1.57 22.66
N PHE A 274 -4.88 2.17 22.94
CA PHE A 274 -3.66 2.01 22.16
C PHE A 274 -2.43 2.15 23.05
N THR A 275 -1.41 1.35 22.76
CA THR A 275 -0.06 1.50 23.34
C THR A 275 0.93 1.22 22.21
N LEU A 276 1.76 2.21 21.89
CA LEU A 276 2.78 2.09 20.86
C LEU A 276 3.71 0.90 21.14
N GLY A 277 4.01 0.09 20.15
CA GLY A 277 4.86 -1.09 20.25
C GLY A 277 4.18 -2.33 20.89
N ASP A 278 2.92 -2.22 21.34
CA ASP A 278 2.18 -3.34 21.97
C ASP A 278 0.90 -3.69 21.21
N SER A 279 -0.14 -2.85 21.31
CA SER A 279 -1.43 -3.19 20.73
C SER A 279 -2.36 -1.99 20.58
N MET A 280 -3.33 -2.12 19.65
CA MET A 280 -4.48 -1.23 19.50
C MET A 280 -5.78 -2.02 19.64
N THR A 281 -6.67 -1.57 20.50
CA THR A 281 -8.03 -2.12 20.65
C THR A 281 -9.04 -1.17 20.04
N LEU A 282 -9.87 -1.72 19.15
CA LEU A 282 -10.97 -1.00 18.52
C LEU A 282 -12.29 -1.68 18.90
N VAL A 283 -13.30 -0.88 19.24
CA VAL A 283 -14.65 -1.36 19.57
C VAL A 283 -15.64 -0.99 18.47
N ARG A 284 -16.65 -1.82 18.28
CA ARG A 284 -17.68 -1.59 17.25
C ARG A 284 -18.31 -0.22 17.41
N ASN A 285 -18.40 0.52 16.29
CA ASN A 285 -19.10 1.80 16.23
C ASN A 285 -20.62 1.54 16.16
N PRO A 286 -21.39 1.89 17.20
CA PRO A 286 -22.84 1.66 17.20
C PRO A 286 -23.60 2.55 16.21
N LYS A 287 -22.95 3.62 15.72
CA LYS A 287 -23.53 4.59 14.77
C LYS A 287 -23.00 4.40 13.34
N TYR A 288 -22.35 3.27 13.04
CA TYR A 288 -21.82 3.00 11.71
C TYR A 288 -22.92 2.92 10.66
N THR A 289 -22.88 3.84 9.69
CA THR A 289 -23.79 3.94 8.55
C THR A 289 -23.08 4.10 7.21
N SER A 290 -21.76 4.40 7.24
CA SER A 290 -20.98 4.87 6.11
C SER A 290 -20.49 3.79 5.14
N GLY A 291 -20.88 2.53 5.33
CA GLY A 291 -20.47 1.43 4.46
C GLY A 291 -21.43 0.26 4.48
N PRO A 292 -21.03 -0.89 3.91
CA PRO A 292 -21.84 -2.10 3.92
C PRO A 292 -22.24 -2.52 5.33
N ALA A 293 -23.42 -3.10 5.47
CA ALA A 293 -23.92 -3.56 6.78
C ALA A 293 -22.99 -4.61 7.39
N MET A 294 -22.70 -4.46 8.67
CA MET A 294 -21.88 -5.43 9.40
C MET A 294 -22.63 -6.75 9.63
N ALA A 295 -21.89 -7.87 9.65
CA ALA A 295 -22.43 -9.17 9.96
C ALA A 295 -23.29 -9.14 11.25
N THR A 296 -24.46 -9.79 11.20
CA THR A 296 -25.42 -9.84 12.31
C THR A 296 -25.32 -11.16 13.08
N LYS A 297 -24.94 -12.25 12.41
CA LYS A 297 -24.74 -13.55 13.04
C LYS A 297 -23.30 -13.64 13.58
N ASN A 298 -23.14 -13.88 14.87
CA ASN A 298 -21.84 -13.95 15.56
C ASN A 298 -20.88 -12.79 15.19
N PRO A 299 -21.33 -11.54 15.31
CA PRO A 299 -20.58 -10.37 14.81
C PRO A 299 -19.33 -10.13 15.63
N ILE A 300 -18.29 -9.59 14.96
CA ILE A 300 -17.13 -9.05 15.65
C ILE A 300 -17.52 -7.73 16.33
N LYS A 301 -17.30 -7.66 17.64
CA LYS A 301 -17.55 -6.47 18.47
C LYS A 301 -16.27 -5.73 18.81
N THR A 302 -15.14 -6.43 18.81
CA THR A 302 -13.83 -5.89 19.16
C THR A 302 -12.79 -6.40 18.18
N VAL A 303 -11.95 -5.50 17.69
CA VAL A 303 -10.74 -5.83 16.93
C VAL A 303 -9.54 -5.42 17.78
N VAL A 304 -8.61 -6.33 17.99
CA VAL A 304 -7.31 -6.03 18.60
C VAL A 304 -6.24 -6.17 17.52
N ILE A 305 -5.46 -5.14 17.28
CA ILE A 305 -4.26 -5.21 16.45
C ILE A 305 -3.09 -5.40 17.39
N LYS A 306 -2.46 -6.57 17.37
CA LYS A 306 -1.31 -6.93 18.23
C LYS A 306 -0.03 -6.78 17.44
N ILE A 307 0.95 -6.07 17.99
CA ILE A 307 2.22 -5.79 17.33
C ILE A 307 3.22 -6.87 17.72
N ILE A 308 3.67 -7.67 16.74
CA ILE A 308 4.71 -8.69 16.91
C ILE A 308 5.62 -8.63 15.68
N LYS A 309 6.86 -8.16 15.86
CA LYS A 309 7.81 -7.88 14.77
C LYS A 309 8.57 -9.12 14.29
N ASP A 310 8.70 -10.14 15.13
CA ASP A 310 9.38 -11.39 14.80
C ASP A 310 8.40 -12.40 14.17
N ASN A 311 8.77 -12.96 13.01
CA ASN A 311 7.92 -13.91 12.29
C ASN A 311 7.70 -15.21 13.07
N THR A 312 8.71 -15.73 13.75
CA THR A 312 8.62 -16.98 14.53
C THR A 312 7.69 -16.80 15.72
N ALA A 313 7.83 -15.67 16.44
CA ALA A 313 6.93 -15.30 17.52
C ALA A 313 5.49 -15.09 17.03
N SER A 314 5.30 -14.53 15.83
CA SER A 314 3.97 -14.35 15.21
C SER A 314 3.30 -15.68 14.89
N VAL A 315 4.04 -16.65 14.33
CA VAL A 315 3.53 -18.02 14.09
C VAL A 315 3.15 -18.70 15.41
N GLN A 316 3.99 -18.54 16.44
CA GLN A 316 3.73 -19.09 17.76
C GLN A 316 2.49 -18.45 18.42
N ALA A 317 2.30 -17.14 18.26
CA ALA A 317 1.13 -16.43 18.76
C ALA A 317 -0.18 -16.95 18.11
N LEU A 318 -0.17 -17.27 16.81
CA LEU A 318 -1.32 -17.88 16.16
C LEU A 318 -1.56 -19.30 16.66
N ARG A 319 -0.50 -20.10 16.88
CA ARG A 319 -0.58 -21.46 17.45
C ARG A 319 -1.21 -21.46 18.84
N ASN A 320 -0.82 -20.50 19.68
CA ASN A 320 -1.33 -20.38 21.05
C ASN A 320 -2.74 -19.75 21.12
N GLY A 321 -3.25 -19.17 20.02
CA GLY A 321 -4.51 -18.43 20.02
C GLY A 321 -4.40 -17.00 20.58
N ASP A 322 -3.17 -16.46 20.73
CA ASP A 322 -2.92 -15.07 21.11
C ASP A 322 -3.31 -14.08 20.01
N ILE A 323 -3.27 -14.53 18.74
CA ILE A 323 -3.83 -13.86 17.58
C ILE A 323 -4.77 -14.82 16.83
N ASP A 324 -5.75 -14.27 16.13
CA ASP A 324 -6.70 -14.99 15.29
C ASP A 324 -6.36 -14.92 13.80
N ILE A 325 -5.69 -13.84 13.39
CA ILE A 325 -5.30 -13.57 12.01
C ILE A 325 -3.82 -13.20 11.97
N TYR A 326 -3.05 -14.02 11.27
CA TYR A 326 -1.69 -13.75 10.84
C TYR A 326 -1.75 -13.20 9.40
N TYR A 327 -1.17 -12.04 9.15
CA TYR A 327 -1.02 -11.47 7.82
C TYR A 327 0.41 -10.99 7.63
N ASN A 328 1.09 -11.49 6.60
CA ASN A 328 2.48 -11.12 6.30
C ASN A 328 2.69 -10.96 4.80
N THR A 329 3.33 -9.85 4.41
CA THR A 329 3.64 -9.51 3.02
C THR A 329 5.06 -9.89 2.59
N LEU A 330 5.86 -10.42 3.53
CA LEU A 330 7.23 -10.90 3.31
C LEU A 330 7.45 -12.25 4.03
N PRO A 331 6.58 -13.24 3.83
CA PRO A 331 6.68 -14.52 4.50
C PRO A 331 7.80 -15.38 3.92
N THR A 332 8.28 -16.32 4.72
CA THR A 332 9.23 -17.36 4.30
C THR A 332 8.52 -18.71 4.05
N GLY A 333 9.21 -19.63 3.36
CA GLY A 333 8.71 -21.01 3.23
C GLY A 333 8.54 -21.71 4.58
N ASN A 334 9.41 -21.44 5.56
CA ASN A 334 9.31 -21.98 6.92
C ASN A 334 8.06 -21.47 7.65
N ASP A 335 7.68 -20.20 7.45
CA ASP A 335 6.43 -19.67 8.00
C ASP A 335 5.24 -20.44 7.44
N LYS A 336 5.21 -20.68 6.11
CA LYS A 336 4.14 -21.46 5.48
C LYS A 336 4.05 -22.88 6.03
N ILE A 337 5.19 -23.59 6.14
CA ILE A 337 5.23 -24.96 6.68
C ILE A 337 4.67 -24.97 8.10
N SER A 338 5.15 -24.08 8.95
CA SER A 338 4.75 -23.99 10.36
C SER A 338 3.26 -23.66 10.52
N LEU A 339 2.73 -22.73 9.72
CA LEU A 339 1.31 -22.33 9.73
C LEU A 339 0.41 -23.46 9.18
N SER A 340 0.84 -24.15 8.11
CA SER A 340 0.08 -25.24 7.50
C SER A 340 -0.03 -26.48 8.39
N ALA A 341 0.90 -26.65 9.32
CA ALA A 341 0.88 -27.72 10.30
C ALA A 341 -0.17 -27.50 11.44
N LEU A 342 -0.76 -26.30 11.53
CA LEU A 342 -1.74 -25.98 12.58
C LEU A 342 -3.15 -26.52 12.21
N PRO A 343 -3.75 -27.43 13.01
CA PRO A 343 -4.98 -28.14 12.59
C PRO A 343 -6.20 -27.24 12.46
N ASN A 344 -6.26 -26.16 13.26
CA ASN A 344 -7.41 -25.25 13.32
C ASN A 344 -7.18 -23.93 12.58
N VAL A 345 -6.24 -23.91 11.63
CA VAL A 345 -5.86 -22.73 10.86
C VAL A 345 -6.14 -22.95 9.38
N THR A 346 -6.71 -21.95 8.73
CA THR A 346 -6.78 -21.83 7.27
C THR A 346 -5.60 -20.99 6.81
N VAL A 347 -4.84 -21.46 5.82
CA VAL A 347 -3.70 -20.74 5.23
C VAL A 347 -4.03 -20.39 3.79
N LEU A 348 -3.99 -19.10 3.46
CA LEU A 348 -4.15 -18.57 2.12
C LEU A 348 -2.81 -17.96 1.68
N THR A 349 -2.39 -18.29 0.47
CA THR A 349 -1.21 -17.68 -0.16
C THR A 349 -1.65 -16.94 -1.43
N LYS A 350 -1.21 -15.70 -1.59
CA LYS A 350 -1.47 -14.88 -2.78
C LYS A 350 -0.19 -14.16 -3.19
N THR A 351 -0.16 -13.62 -4.40
CA THR A 351 0.80 -12.59 -4.79
C THR A 351 0.21 -11.24 -4.41
N GLY A 352 1.06 -10.35 -3.87
CA GLY A 352 0.71 -8.97 -3.58
C GLY A 352 0.90 -8.04 -4.77
N GLY A 353 0.68 -6.74 -4.56
CA GLY A 353 1.00 -5.71 -5.54
C GLY A 353 2.49 -5.38 -5.62
N ASN A 354 3.27 -5.73 -4.59
CA ASN A 354 4.71 -5.52 -4.60
C ASN A 354 5.42 -6.59 -5.45
N TYR A 355 6.40 -6.16 -6.24
CA TYR A 355 7.17 -7.04 -7.11
C TYR A 355 8.65 -6.67 -7.10
N SER A 356 9.50 -7.64 -7.47
CA SER A 356 10.92 -7.44 -7.71
C SER A 356 11.18 -7.34 -9.20
N HIS A 357 12.10 -6.46 -9.59
CA HIS A 357 12.50 -6.27 -10.97
C HIS A 357 14.02 -6.05 -11.09
N LEU A 358 14.51 -6.18 -12.29
CA LEU A 358 15.89 -5.96 -12.68
C LEU A 358 15.88 -5.10 -13.94
N ASP A 359 16.61 -3.99 -13.90
CA ASP A 359 16.60 -2.97 -14.94
C ASP A 359 18.02 -2.62 -15.37
N LEU A 360 18.16 -2.35 -16.67
CA LEU A 360 19.42 -2.05 -17.33
C LEU A 360 19.51 -0.55 -17.59
N ARG A 361 20.64 0.04 -17.24
CA ARG A 361 20.92 1.45 -17.52
C ARG A 361 21.20 1.64 -19.01
N VAL A 362 20.58 2.66 -19.59
CA VAL A 362 20.72 3.00 -21.01
C VAL A 362 21.41 4.36 -21.20
N ASP A 363 21.12 5.29 -20.28
CA ASP A 363 21.63 6.66 -20.35
C ASP A 363 21.69 7.28 -18.94
N THR A 364 21.98 8.55 -18.87
CA THR A 364 21.93 9.34 -17.64
C THR A 364 20.54 9.27 -17.01
N ALA A 365 20.47 9.01 -15.70
CA ALA A 365 19.21 9.02 -14.97
C ALA A 365 18.55 10.40 -15.03
N PHE A 366 17.22 10.45 -15.08
CA PHE A 366 16.48 11.71 -15.04
C PHE A 366 16.83 12.50 -13.79
N GLY A 367 17.22 13.77 -13.97
CA GLY A 367 17.66 14.65 -12.89
C GLY A 367 19.10 14.51 -12.43
N GLU A 368 19.88 13.55 -12.96
CA GLU A 368 21.33 13.40 -12.71
C GLU A 368 22.15 13.98 -13.87
N THR A 369 23.45 14.23 -13.62
CA THR A 369 24.37 14.85 -14.58
C THR A 369 25.45 13.90 -15.10
N ASP A 370 25.72 12.81 -14.38
CA ASP A 370 26.80 11.89 -14.69
C ASP A 370 26.42 10.97 -15.85
N SER A 371 27.18 11.09 -16.95
CA SER A 371 26.92 10.34 -18.17
C SER A 371 27.24 8.84 -17.99
N TYR A 372 26.29 7.99 -18.37
CA TYR A 372 26.49 6.55 -18.41
C TYR A 372 27.18 6.14 -19.71
N THR A 373 28.28 5.40 -19.59
CA THR A 373 29.11 4.93 -20.73
C THR A 373 29.34 3.40 -20.69
N GLY A 374 28.59 2.68 -19.87
CA GLY A 374 28.75 1.22 -19.71
C GLY A 374 28.29 0.40 -20.93
N PRO A 375 28.35 -0.94 -20.83
CA PRO A 375 28.11 -1.85 -21.97
C PRO A 375 26.71 -1.75 -22.56
N PHE A 376 25.75 -1.22 -21.82
CA PHE A 376 24.35 -1.12 -22.23
C PHE A 376 23.97 0.29 -22.73
N ALA A 377 24.93 1.22 -22.81
CA ALA A 377 24.71 2.64 -23.13
C ALA A 377 24.14 2.84 -24.54
N GLY A 378 23.10 3.63 -24.63
CA GLY A 378 22.47 4.07 -25.86
C GLY A 378 21.61 3.02 -26.55
N ASN A 379 21.13 3.37 -27.76
CA ASN A 379 20.17 2.56 -28.53
C ASN A 379 20.80 1.90 -29.79
N GLY A 380 22.15 1.88 -29.86
CA GLY A 380 22.87 1.21 -30.95
C GLY A 380 22.70 -0.32 -30.91
N ALA A 381 22.89 -0.99 -32.06
CA ALA A 381 22.69 -2.44 -32.20
C ALA A 381 23.50 -3.25 -31.17
N LYS A 382 24.76 -2.88 -30.93
CA LYS A 382 25.60 -3.57 -29.93
C LYS A 382 25.00 -3.49 -28.53
N ALA A 383 24.61 -2.31 -28.07
CA ALA A 383 24.06 -2.12 -26.74
C ALA A 383 22.72 -2.88 -26.60
N LYS A 384 21.85 -2.83 -27.61
CA LYS A 384 20.59 -3.60 -27.62
C LYS A 384 20.82 -5.10 -27.58
N ASP A 385 21.73 -5.63 -28.39
CA ASP A 385 22.08 -7.06 -28.40
C ASP A 385 22.64 -7.51 -27.04
N LEU A 386 23.49 -6.68 -26.39
CA LEU A 386 24.04 -6.98 -25.08
C LEU A 386 22.95 -6.94 -23.99
N ARG A 387 22.02 -5.96 -24.01
CA ARG A 387 20.88 -5.95 -23.08
C ARG A 387 20.00 -7.18 -23.27
N HIS A 388 19.66 -7.50 -24.53
CA HIS A 388 18.88 -8.70 -24.86
C HIS A 388 19.56 -9.97 -24.32
N ALA A 389 20.87 -10.11 -24.57
CA ALA A 389 21.65 -11.23 -24.08
C ALA A 389 21.62 -11.32 -22.54
N PHE A 390 21.80 -10.21 -21.85
CA PHE A 390 21.76 -10.20 -20.38
C PHE A 390 20.39 -10.62 -19.84
N LEU A 391 19.29 -10.11 -20.40
CA LEU A 391 17.94 -10.49 -20.00
C LEU A 391 17.60 -11.96 -20.30
N LEU A 392 18.09 -12.55 -21.42
CA LEU A 392 17.95 -13.97 -21.72
C LEU A 392 18.70 -14.87 -20.73
N ALA A 393 19.80 -14.37 -20.16
CA ALA A 393 20.60 -15.08 -19.16
C ALA A 393 20.03 -14.98 -17.73
N LEU A 394 18.90 -14.26 -17.52
CA LEU A 394 18.31 -14.17 -16.17
C LEU A 394 17.58 -15.47 -15.80
N PRO A 395 17.96 -16.14 -14.69
CA PRO A 395 17.35 -17.39 -14.27
C PRO A 395 16.04 -17.16 -13.49
N ARG A 396 15.05 -16.52 -14.13
CA ARG A 396 13.79 -16.05 -13.48
C ARG A 396 13.00 -17.19 -12.85
N GLU A 397 12.90 -18.34 -13.52
CA GLU A 397 12.22 -19.52 -12.98
C GLU A 397 12.92 -20.04 -11.71
N GLN A 398 14.25 -20.04 -11.70
CA GLN A 398 15.02 -20.44 -10.52
C GLN A 398 14.83 -19.42 -9.37
N MET A 399 14.81 -18.12 -9.67
CA MET A 399 14.51 -17.09 -8.66
C MET A 399 13.13 -17.30 -8.05
N VAL A 400 12.11 -17.55 -8.88
CA VAL A 400 10.75 -17.89 -8.38
C VAL A 400 10.80 -19.17 -7.54
N SER A 401 11.48 -20.20 -7.99
CA SER A 401 11.61 -21.48 -7.29
C SER A 401 12.21 -21.34 -5.88
N VAL A 402 13.22 -20.49 -5.70
CA VAL A 402 13.89 -20.34 -4.40
C VAL A 402 13.25 -19.31 -3.48
N ILE A 403 12.58 -18.29 -4.03
CA ILE A 403 12.03 -17.17 -3.24
C ILE A 403 10.52 -17.29 -3.06
N VAL A 404 9.76 -17.58 -4.12
CA VAL A 404 8.30 -17.48 -4.13
C VAL A 404 7.63 -18.82 -3.95
N ALA A 405 8.10 -19.86 -4.66
CA ALA A 405 7.49 -21.19 -4.66
C ALA A 405 7.45 -21.87 -3.28
N PRO A 406 8.41 -21.65 -2.35
CA PRO A 406 8.28 -22.16 -0.99
C PRO A 406 7.04 -21.66 -0.27
N VAL A 407 6.55 -20.46 -0.62
CA VAL A 407 5.32 -19.87 -0.09
C VAL A 407 4.12 -20.17 -0.98
N LYS A 408 4.25 -19.98 -2.30
CA LYS A 408 3.20 -20.15 -3.31
C LYS A 408 3.73 -21.07 -4.42
N SER A 409 3.41 -22.36 -4.32
CA SER A 409 4.01 -23.42 -5.16
C SER A 409 3.67 -23.33 -6.65
N ASP A 410 2.57 -22.66 -7.01
CA ASP A 410 2.12 -22.40 -8.37
C ASP A 410 2.58 -21.02 -8.88
N ALA A 411 3.55 -20.39 -8.23
CA ALA A 411 4.09 -19.10 -8.66
C ALA A 411 4.85 -19.22 -9.97
N THR A 412 4.71 -18.18 -10.81
CA THR A 412 5.43 -18.02 -12.07
C THR A 412 6.16 -16.68 -12.09
N PRO A 413 7.16 -16.49 -12.96
CA PRO A 413 7.73 -15.18 -13.19
C PRO A 413 6.66 -14.11 -13.46
N LEU A 414 6.94 -12.89 -13.08
CA LEU A 414 6.09 -11.75 -13.40
C LEU A 414 6.47 -11.22 -14.78
N ASP A 415 5.51 -11.08 -15.68
CA ASP A 415 5.74 -10.77 -17.10
C ASP A 415 5.30 -9.37 -17.52
N SER A 416 4.70 -8.58 -16.60
CA SER A 416 4.39 -7.17 -16.81
C SER A 416 4.41 -6.43 -15.47
N ALA A 417 4.98 -5.23 -15.46
CA ALA A 417 4.99 -4.32 -14.32
C ALA A 417 3.83 -3.30 -14.35
N LEU A 418 2.98 -3.32 -15.37
CA LEU A 418 1.93 -2.32 -15.60
C LEU A 418 0.56 -2.73 -15.02
N THR A 419 0.40 -3.99 -14.63
CA THR A 419 -0.89 -4.53 -14.17
C THR A 419 -0.70 -5.73 -13.23
N PHE A 420 -1.73 -6.08 -12.45
CA PHE A 420 -1.67 -7.13 -11.43
C PHE A 420 -1.65 -8.53 -12.04
N GLN A 421 -0.70 -9.37 -11.61
CA GLN A 421 -0.62 -10.76 -12.01
C GLN A 421 -1.92 -11.51 -11.71
N GLY A 422 -2.37 -12.32 -12.68
CA GLY A 422 -3.60 -13.12 -12.55
C GLY A 422 -4.89 -12.40 -12.93
N THR A 423 -4.83 -11.11 -13.29
CA THR A 423 -6.00 -10.40 -13.83
C THR A 423 -6.21 -10.69 -15.32
N PRO A 424 -7.44 -10.57 -15.86
CA PRO A 424 -7.69 -10.69 -17.31
C PRO A 424 -6.84 -9.73 -18.15
N GLU A 425 -6.62 -8.51 -17.65
CA GLU A 425 -5.77 -7.51 -18.30
C GLU A 425 -4.31 -7.97 -18.38
N TYR A 426 -3.76 -8.45 -17.29
CA TYR A 426 -2.41 -9.01 -17.25
C TYR A 426 -2.22 -10.11 -18.30
N ASN A 427 -3.16 -11.05 -18.36
CA ASN A 427 -3.11 -12.16 -19.30
C ASN A 427 -3.19 -11.68 -20.77
N ALA A 428 -3.98 -10.64 -21.05
CA ALA A 428 -4.07 -10.06 -22.39
C ALA A 428 -2.76 -9.37 -22.80
N ILE A 429 -2.12 -8.63 -21.89
CA ILE A 429 -0.87 -7.91 -22.14
C ILE A 429 0.27 -8.91 -22.32
N THR A 430 0.50 -9.81 -21.40
CA THR A 430 1.66 -10.71 -21.40
C THR A 430 1.65 -11.70 -22.56
N LYS A 431 0.46 -12.11 -23.01
CA LYS A 431 0.30 -12.95 -24.20
C LYS A 431 0.83 -12.30 -25.48
N ALA A 432 0.85 -10.97 -25.56
CA ALA A 432 1.12 -10.24 -26.80
C ALA A 432 2.31 -9.26 -26.72
N SER A 433 2.94 -9.08 -25.54
CA SER A 433 4.01 -8.10 -25.34
C SER A 433 5.39 -8.55 -25.81
N GLY A 434 5.57 -9.84 -26.13
CA GLY A 434 6.87 -10.41 -26.50
C GLY A 434 7.66 -11.00 -25.33
N VAL A 435 7.25 -10.73 -24.09
CA VAL A 435 7.96 -11.19 -22.87
C VAL A 435 8.10 -12.71 -22.76
N SER A 436 7.25 -13.48 -23.44
CA SER A 436 7.28 -14.94 -23.43
C SER A 436 8.60 -15.54 -23.94
N GLU A 437 9.44 -14.77 -24.64
CA GLU A 437 10.77 -15.25 -25.05
C GLU A 437 11.68 -15.58 -23.86
N TYR A 438 11.50 -14.88 -22.72
CA TYR A 438 12.28 -15.07 -21.50
C TYR A 438 11.82 -16.26 -20.64
N SER A 439 10.81 -16.98 -21.07
CA SER A 439 10.33 -18.23 -20.47
C SER A 439 10.17 -19.36 -21.49
N LYS A 440 10.48 -19.11 -22.78
CA LYS A 440 10.40 -20.11 -23.85
C LYS A 440 11.65 -21.02 -23.83
N GLY A 441 11.44 -22.34 -23.87
CA GLY A 441 12.51 -23.34 -23.81
C GLY A 441 13.11 -23.46 -22.41
N THR A 442 14.29 -24.04 -22.33
CA THR A 442 15.04 -24.16 -21.07
C THR A 442 15.90 -22.91 -20.82
N GLN A 443 16.34 -22.71 -19.56
CA GLN A 443 17.32 -21.65 -19.26
C GLN A 443 18.61 -21.85 -20.08
N ALA A 444 19.07 -23.10 -20.25
CA ALA A 444 20.25 -23.40 -21.06
C ALA A 444 20.11 -22.96 -22.53
N ASP A 445 18.92 -23.13 -23.12
CA ASP A 445 18.66 -22.67 -24.50
C ASP A 445 18.72 -21.14 -24.60
N ARG A 446 18.16 -20.44 -23.60
CA ARG A 446 18.19 -18.97 -23.55
C ARG A 446 19.60 -18.45 -23.31
N THR A 447 20.35 -19.08 -22.42
CA THR A 447 21.74 -18.73 -22.13
C THR A 447 22.65 -18.98 -23.35
N ALA A 448 22.42 -20.05 -24.12
CA ALA A 448 23.14 -20.30 -25.37
C ALA A 448 22.85 -19.20 -26.43
N LYS A 449 21.60 -18.74 -26.55
CA LYS A 449 21.25 -17.61 -27.42
C LYS A 449 21.90 -16.30 -26.92
N ALA A 450 21.93 -16.07 -25.61
CA ALA A 450 22.60 -14.93 -25.02
C ALA A 450 24.11 -14.91 -25.37
N LEU A 451 24.79 -16.04 -25.21
CA LEU A 451 26.21 -16.16 -25.57
C LEU A 451 26.43 -15.90 -27.08
N ALA A 452 25.52 -16.38 -27.93
CA ALA A 452 25.62 -16.13 -29.38
C ALA A 452 25.52 -14.64 -29.71
N LEU A 453 24.64 -13.87 -29.00
CA LEU A 453 24.55 -12.42 -29.15
C LEU A 453 25.82 -11.71 -28.68
N VAL A 454 26.41 -12.13 -27.54
CA VAL A 454 27.67 -11.58 -27.03
C VAL A 454 28.82 -11.85 -28.01
N LYS A 455 28.88 -13.05 -28.57
CA LYS A 455 29.92 -13.43 -29.53
C LYS A 455 29.91 -12.64 -30.84
N LYS A 456 28.82 -11.99 -31.23
CA LYS A 456 28.82 -11.06 -32.36
C LYS A 456 29.85 -9.94 -32.20
N TYR A 457 30.10 -9.51 -30.98
CA TYR A 457 30.98 -8.38 -30.65
C TYR A 457 32.23 -8.78 -29.91
N TYR A 458 32.22 -9.97 -29.28
CA TYR A 458 33.32 -10.55 -28.50
C TYR A 458 33.46 -12.05 -28.86
N PRO A 459 34.07 -12.36 -30.02
CA PRO A 459 34.06 -13.72 -30.56
C PRO A 459 34.62 -14.80 -29.60
N ASN A 460 35.54 -14.41 -28.73
CA ASN A 460 36.21 -15.33 -27.77
C ASN A 460 35.47 -15.43 -26.42
N ALA A 461 34.35 -14.77 -26.26
CA ALA A 461 33.57 -14.81 -25.01
C ALA A 461 33.11 -16.24 -24.70
N SER A 462 33.30 -16.67 -23.46
CA SER A 462 32.85 -17.96 -22.93
C SER A 462 32.63 -17.87 -21.43
N GLU A 463 32.17 -18.95 -20.81
CA GLU A 463 32.05 -19.02 -19.34
C GLU A 463 33.40 -18.85 -18.65
N ASP A 464 34.46 -19.43 -19.19
CA ASP A 464 35.82 -19.34 -18.62
C ASP A 464 36.52 -18.02 -18.95
N ALA A 465 36.08 -17.31 -20.00
CA ALA A 465 36.60 -16.02 -20.44
C ALA A 465 35.45 -15.04 -20.72
N PRO A 466 34.71 -14.57 -19.68
CA PRO A 466 33.66 -13.62 -19.88
C PRO A 466 34.21 -12.26 -20.35
N ALA A 467 33.58 -11.67 -21.36
CA ALA A 467 34.14 -10.52 -22.06
C ALA A 467 33.44 -9.19 -21.73
N VAL A 468 32.24 -9.22 -21.13
CA VAL A 468 31.44 -8.03 -20.82
C VAL A 468 31.33 -7.87 -19.33
N LYS A 469 32.01 -6.87 -18.76
CA LYS A 469 31.86 -6.51 -17.34
C LYS A 469 30.53 -5.79 -17.11
N VAL A 470 29.84 -6.14 -16.01
CA VAL A 470 28.53 -5.58 -15.64
C VAL A 470 28.52 -5.33 -14.13
N ASN A 471 28.45 -4.06 -13.72
CA ASN A 471 28.28 -3.66 -12.33
C ASN A 471 26.81 -3.81 -11.93
N PHE A 472 26.54 -4.65 -10.93
CA PHE A 472 25.20 -5.04 -10.52
C PHE A 472 24.87 -4.53 -9.12
N ALA A 473 24.05 -3.48 -9.04
CA ALA A 473 23.64 -2.82 -7.81
C ALA A 473 22.38 -3.45 -7.20
N HIS A 474 22.40 -3.65 -5.89
CA HIS A 474 21.23 -4.09 -5.12
C HIS A 474 21.39 -3.76 -3.62
N ALA A 475 20.29 -3.80 -2.86
CA ALA A 475 20.36 -3.67 -1.40
C ALA A 475 21.10 -4.85 -0.76
N ASN A 476 21.95 -4.58 0.23
CA ASN A 476 22.73 -5.61 0.95
C ASN A 476 21.82 -6.37 1.94
N THR A 477 21.00 -7.26 1.42
CA THR A 477 20.17 -8.19 2.20
C THR A 477 20.47 -9.62 1.79
N THR A 478 20.27 -10.58 2.70
CA THR A 478 20.51 -12.01 2.41
C THR A 478 19.80 -12.47 1.13
N THR A 479 18.53 -12.06 0.95
CA THR A 479 17.75 -12.43 -0.23
C THR A 479 18.36 -11.84 -1.51
N ARG A 480 18.69 -10.54 -1.51
CA ARG A 480 19.26 -9.86 -2.69
C ARG A 480 20.65 -10.39 -3.02
N ASN A 481 21.50 -10.61 -2.01
CA ASN A 481 22.83 -11.19 -2.19
C ASN A 481 22.77 -12.60 -2.81
N ASN A 482 21.79 -13.43 -2.41
CA ASN A 482 21.60 -14.76 -2.99
C ASN A 482 21.10 -14.68 -4.44
N LEU A 483 20.17 -13.77 -4.74
CA LEU A 483 19.68 -13.55 -6.10
C LEU A 483 20.80 -13.03 -7.02
N ALA A 484 21.64 -12.09 -6.54
CA ALA A 484 22.79 -11.59 -7.30
C ALA A 484 23.76 -12.70 -7.67
N LYS A 485 24.04 -13.64 -6.75
CA LYS A 485 24.86 -14.83 -7.05
C LYS A 485 24.24 -15.72 -8.12
N LEU A 486 22.91 -15.91 -8.13
CA LEU A 486 22.23 -16.68 -9.17
C LEU A 486 22.35 -15.99 -10.53
N VAL A 487 22.16 -14.65 -10.58
CA VAL A 487 22.34 -13.85 -11.79
C VAL A 487 23.77 -13.97 -12.29
N ALA A 488 24.77 -13.75 -11.42
CA ALA A 488 26.17 -13.79 -11.79
C ALA A 488 26.58 -15.15 -12.34
N ALA A 489 26.14 -16.25 -11.71
CA ALA A 489 26.46 -17.61 -12.15
C ALA A 489 25.90 -17.92 -13.55
N GLU A 490 24.64 -17.51 -13.84
CA GLU A 490 24.05 -17.80 -15.14
C GLU A 490 24.53 -16.84 -16.23
N ALA A 491 24.68 -15.53 -15.90
CA ALA A 491 25.21 -14.53 -16.81
C ALA A 491 26.66 -14.83 -17.24
N LYS A 492 27.47 -15.44 -16.37
CA LYS A 492 28.83 -15.89 -16.68
C LYS A 492 28.85 -16.87 -17.85
N LYS A 493 27.93 -17.84 -17.90
CA LYS A 493 27.78 -18.79 -19.01
C LYS A 493 27.47 -18.11 -20.34
N ALA A 494 26.83 -16.92 -20.27
CA ALA A 494 26.53 -16.08 -21.43
C ALA A 494 27.68 -15.09 -21.78
N GLY A 495 28.84 -15.15 -21.11
CA GLY A 495 30.00 -14.31 -21.38
C GLY A 495 29.99 -12.95 -20.66
N PHE A 496 29.20 -12.79 -19.60
CA PHE A 496 29.19 -11.59 -18.75
C PHE A 496 29.97 -11.83 -17.45
N ASP A 497 30.82 -10.87 -17.06
CA ASP A 497 31.50 -10.80 -15.78
C ASP A 497 30.72 -9.85 -14.86
N VAL A 498 29.89 -10.40 -13.99
CA VAL A 498 29.02 -9.60 -13.10
C VAL A 498 29.78 -9.22 -11.83
N ILE A 499 30.00 -7.93 -11.66
CA ILE A 499 30.61 -7.33 -10.48
C ILE A 499 29.49 -7.00 -9.48
N ASP A 500 29.46 -7.72 -8.39
CA ASP A 500 28.46 -7.54 -7.32
C ASP A 500 28.69 -6.23 -6.55
N LYS A 501 27.66 -5.39 -6.45
CA LYS A 501 27.67 -4.07 -5.79
C LYS A 501 26.54 -3.98 -4.76
N PRO A 502 26.68 -4.61 -3.58
CA PRO A 502 25.70 -4.51 -2.50
C PRO A 502 25.81 -3.17 -1.77
N TYR A 503 24.71 -2.45 -1.64
CA TYR A 503 24.59 -1.18 -0.94
C TYR A 503 23.89 -1.36 0.41
N ALA A 504 24.40 -0.77 1.48
CA ALA A 504 23.74 -0.76 2.79
C ALA A 504 22.42 0.03 2.71
N ASP A 505 22.43 1.16 2.01
CA ASP A 505 21.25 1.94 1.62
C ASP A 505 21.30 2.25 0.12
N LEU A 506 20.65 1.41 -0.67
CA LEU A 506 20.68 1.50 -2.14
C LEU A 506 20.21 2.87 -2.67
N PHE A 507 19.26 3.49 -2.01
CA PHE A 507 18.69 4.78 -2.44
C PHE A 507 19.42 5.97 -1.84
N GLY A 508 19.73 5.95 -0.55
CA GLY A 508 20.45 7.01 0.14
C GLY A 508 21.88 7.17 -0.35
N GLU A 509 22.53 6.06 -0.74
CA GLU A 509 23.86 6.05 -1.33
C GLU A 509 23.86 6.24 -2.86
N LYS A 510 22.68 6.57 -3.44
CA LYS A 510 22.48 6.73 -4.89
C LYS A 510 22.89 5.51 -5.75
N GLY A 511 22.90 4.32 -5.19
CA GLY A 511 23.27 3.11 -5.92
C GLY A 511 22.34 2.79 -7.10
N ASN A 512 21.08 3.22 -7.03
CA ASN A 512 20.10 3.07 -8.10
C ASN A 512 20.25 4.10 -9.23
N THR A 513 20.84 5.29 -8.99
CA THR A 513 21.02 6.36 -9.97
C THR A 513 22.47 6.51 -10.47
N SER A 514 23.45 5.92 -9.76
CA SER A 514 24.87 6.03 -10.11
C SER A 514 25.17 5.55 -11.53
N ALA A 515 25.86 6.38 -12.31
CA ALA A 515 26.35 6.01 -13.64
C ALA A 515 27.41 4.89 -13.65
N GLU A 516 27.96 4.52 -12.50
CA GLU A 516 28.87 3.39 -12.35
C GLU A 516 28.16 2.02 -12.41
N ASN A 517 26.83 1.99 -12.20
CA ASN A 517 26.05 0.75 -12.15
C ASN A 517 25.31 0.50 -13.46
N ASP A 518 25.54 -0.65 -14.04
CA ASP A 518 24.95 -1.08 -15.32
C ASP A 518 23.55 -1.69 -15.12
N VAL A 519 23.35 -2.33 -13.98
CA VAL A 519 22.14 -3.08 -13.63
C VAL A 519 21.74 -2.75 -12.19
N THR A 520 20.44 -2.60 -11.95
CA THR A 520 19.91 -2.42 -10.61
C THR A 520 18.76 -3.41 -10.34
N MET A 521 18.78 -4.06 -9.16
CA MET A 521 17.70 -4.96 -8.72
C MET A 521 17.09 -4.46 -7.42
N TYR A 522 15.79 -4.11 -7.48
CA TYR A 522 15.02 -3.74 -6.29
C TYR A 522 13.51 -4.01 -6.46
N GLY A 523 12.65 -3.40 -5.69
CA GLY A 523 11.21 -3.65 -5.74
C GLY A 523 10.41 -2.39 -5.96
N PHE A 524 9.31 -2.54 -6.70
CA PHE A 524 8.23 -1.57 -6.81
C PHE A 524 6.91 -2.13 -6.29
N GLY A 525 5.92 -1.25 -6.11
CA GLY A 525 4.57 -1.63 -5.73
C GLY A 525 3.53 -1.04 -6.68
N LEU A 526 2.60 -1.90 -7.10
CA LEU A 526 1.34 -1.47 -7.67
C LEU A 526 0.38 -1.22 -6.50
N ASN A 527 0.28 0.04 -6.06
CA ASN A 527 -0.45 0.39 -4.82
C ASN A 527 -1.90 0.84 -5.08
N SER A 528 -2.28 1.02 -6.33
CA SER A 528 -3.62 1.46 -6.75
C SER A 528 -4.03 0.82 -8.06
N LEU A 529 -5.28 1.05 -8.47
CA LEU A 529 -5.80 0.68 -9.80
C LEU A 529 -5.78 1.87 -10.78
N SER A 530 -4.93 2.84 -10.54
CA SER A 530 -4.78 4.01 -11.42
C SER A 530 -4.51 3.57 -12.86
N GLN A 531 -5.18 4.24 -13.81
CA GLN A 531 -4.93 4.06 -15.23
C GLN A 531 -3.47 4.36 -15.60
N SER A 532 -2.85 5.29 -14.89
CA SER A 532 -1.47 5.72 -15.08
C SER A 532 -0.42 4.89 -14.34
N ASN A 533 -0.79 3.80 -13.64
CA ASN A 533 0.17 2.95 -12.94
C ASN A 533 1.33 2.51 -13.83
N GLY A 534 2.56 2.64 -13.31
CA GLY A 534 3.79 2.26 -13.98
C GLY A 534 4.30 3.27 -15.02
N THR A 535 3.52 4.28 -15.42
CA THR A 535 3.98 5.24 -16.44
C THR A 535 5.20 6.04 -15.99
N GLU A 536 5.30 6.40 -14.70
CA GLU A 536 6.45 7.12 -14.14
C GLU A 536 7.76 6.33 -14.15
N ILE A 537 7.69 5.00 -14.30
CA ILE A 537 8.87 4.16 -14.41
C ILE A 537 9.44 4.21 -15.83
N PHE A 538 8.57 4.27 -16.85
CA PHE A 538 8.96 4.02 -18.24
C PHE A 538 9.03 5.27 -19.11
N LYS A 539 8.32 6.37 -18.78
CA LYS A 539 8.40 7.60 -19.58
C LYS A 539 9.75 8.31 -19.40
N SER A 540 10.20 9.01 -20.43
CA SER A 540 11.53 9.62 -20.48
C SER A 540 11.80 10.63 -19.36
N ASP A 541 10.78 11.41 -18.95
CA ASP A 541 10.82 12.39 -17.86
C ASP A 541 10.17 11.87 -16.58
N GLY A 542 10.04 10.54 -16.42
CA GLY A 542 9.41 9.92 -15.27
C GLY A 542 10.28 9.98 -14.02
N GLY A 543 9.69 10.40 -12.89
CA GLY A 543 10.41 10.50 -11.61
C GLY A 543 11.02 9.18 -11.11
N ASN A 544 10.54 8.04 -11.62
CA ASN A 544 11.07 6.71 -11.32
C ASN A 544 11.93 6.13 -12.45
N ASN A 545 12.17 6.87 -13.54
CA ASN A 545 13.06 6.45 -14.62
C ASN A 545 14.51 6.77 -14.27
N VAL A 546 15.11 5.96 -13.43
CA VAL A 546 16.50 6.14 -12.97
C VAL A 546 17.54 5.48 -13.88
N TRP A 547 17.12 4.93 -15.03
CA TRP A 547 18.00 4.20 -15.97
C TRP A 547 18.24 4.92 -17.29
N GLY A 548 17.64 6.12 -17.46
CA GLY A 548 17.78 6.92 -18.68
C GLY A 548 17.05 6.35 -19.90
N TRP A 549 15.94 5.64 -19.69
CA TRP A 549 15.11 5.13 -20.77
C TRP A 549 14.42 6.27 -21.51
N ASN A 550 14.42 6.22 -22.82
CA ASN A 550 13.90 7.29 -23.67
C ASN A 550 13.27 6.71 -24.95
N ASP A 551 11.96 6.91 -25.12
CA ASP A 551 11.23 6.54 -26.33
C ASP A 551 9.99 7.44 -26.49
N SER A 552 9.97 8.25 -27.54
CA SER A 552 8.90 9.22 -27.79
C SER A 552 7.52 8.59 -28.01
N ALA A 553 7.45 7.38 -28.59
CA ALA A 553 6.19 6.68 -28.79
C ALA A 553 5.64 6.19 -27.43
N LEU A 554 6.51 5.71 -26.55
CA LEU A 554 6.14 5.35 -25.18
C LEU A 554 5.64 6.59 -24.41
N ASP A 555 6.31 7.73 -24.52
CA ASP A 555 5.91 8.97 -23.86
C ASP A 555 4.50 9.42 -24.27
N ILE A 556 4.17 9.28 -25.56
CA ILE A 556 2.81 9.57 -26.06
C ILE A 556 1.78 8.65 -25.40
N LEU A 557 2.07 7.35 -25.29
CA LEU A 557 1.20 6.38 -24.64
C LEU A 557 1.04 6.68 -23.14
N ALA A 558 2.14 6.97 -22.45
CA ALA A 558 2.15 7.34 -21.04
C ALA A 558 1.35 8.63 -20.78
N LYS A 559 1.55 9.67 -21.59
CA LYS A 559 0.76 10.92 -21.53
C LYS A 559 -0.73 10.68 -21.73
N SER A 560 -1.11 9.79 -22.64
CA SER A 560 -2.52 9.44 -22.85
C SER A 560 -3.09 8.68 -21.65
N LEU A 561 -2.36 7.71 -21.07
CA LEU A 561 -2.76 7.03 -19.83
C LEU A 561 -2.88 7.99 -18.64
N GLN A 562 -2.09 9.06 -18.58
CA GLN A 562 -2.11 10.06 -17.53
C GLN A 562 -3.14 11.18 -17.74
N GLY A 563 -3.57 11.41 -18.98
CA GLY A 563 -4.37 12.59 -19.31
C GLY A 563 -5.74 12.32 -19.90
N ASP A 564 -5.98 11.15 -20.54
CA ASP A 564 -7.22 10.85 -21.21
C ASP A 564 -8.10 9.92 -20.38
N ILE A 565 -9.41 10.16 -20.34
CA ILE A 565 -10.37 9.20 -19.77
C ILE A 565 -10.61 8.12 -20.82
N LEU A 566 -10.02 6.95 -20.59
CA LEU A 566 -10.04 5.83 -21.53
C LEU A 566 -11.05 4.76 -21.11
N SER A 567 -11.55 4.02 -22.09
CA SER A 567 -12.19 2.73 -21.79
C SER A 567 -11.15 1.73 -21.24
N ALA A 568 -11.56 0.74 -20.46
CA ALA A 568 -10.67 -0.33 -19.99
C ALA A 568 -9.95 -1.02 -21.15
N LYS A 569 -10.64 -1.21 -22.30
CA LYS A 569 -10.06 -1.79 -23.51
C LYS A 569 -8.93 -0.91 -24.09
N ASP A 570 -9.14 0.39 -24.17
CA ASP A 570 -8.17 1.32 -24.75
C ASP A 570 -6.97 1.51 -23.80
N ALA A 571 -7.20 1.57 -22.49
CA ALA A 571 -6.13 1.61 -21.48
C ALA A 571 -5.26 0.34 -21.55
N THR A 572 -5.88 -0.86 -21.64
CA THR A 572 -5.17 -2.13 -21.84
C THR A 572 -4.35 -2.15 -23.13
N ALA A 573 -4.91 -1.64 -24.23
CA ALA A 573 -4.19 -1.57 -25.50
C ALA A 573 -2.95 -0.66 -25.42
N LYS A 574 -3.04 0.47 -24.71
CA LYS A 574 -1.90 1.39 -24.51
C LYS A 574 -0.83 0.77 -23.62
N ARG A 575 -1.21 0.11 -22.51
CA ARG A 575 -0.25 -0.62 -21.65
C ARG A 575 0.44 -1.75 -22.41
N LEU A 576 -0.29 -2.51 -23.23
CA LEU A 576 0.31 -3.50 -24.13
C LEU A 576 1.33 -2.88 -25.09
N ALA A 577 1.00 -1.72 -25.68
CA ALA A 577 1.93 -1.03 -26.56
C ALA A 577 3.18 -0.55 -25.81
N MET A 578 3.05 -0.05 -24.59
CA MET A 578 4.19 0.28 -23.72
C MET A 578 5.06 -0.94 -23.42
N ASP A 579 4.47 -2.06 -22.98
CA ASP A 579 5.21 -3.30 -22.70
C ASP A 579 5.96 -3.81 -23.94
N LYS A 580 5.38 -3.69 -25.14
CA LYS A 580 6.08 -4.03 -26.39
C LYS A 580 7.32 -3.16 -26.62
N ILE A 581 7.23 -1.85 -26.34
CA ILE A 581 8.37 -0.93 -26.48
C ILE A 581 9.45 -1.29 -25.46
N VAL A 582 9.08 -1.50 -24.18
CA VAL A 582 10.00 -1.89 -23.11
C VAL A 582 10.74 -3.18 -23.48
N ASN A 583 10.01 -4.20 -23.92
CA ASN A 583 10.57 -5.51 -24.31
C ASN A 583 11.44 -5.40 -25.58
N SER A 584 11.08 -4.62 -26.58
CA SER A 584 11.85 -4.46 -27.82
C SER A 584 13.11 -3.60 -27.65
N ASN A 585 13.18 -2.79 -26.61
CA ASN A 585 14.37 -2.04 -26.23
C ASN A 585 15.24 -2.77 -25.18
N TYR A 586 14.73 -3.88 -24.64
CA TYR A 586 15.45 -4.69 -23.64
C TYR A 586 15.87 -3.88 -22.41
N TRP A 587 14.93 -3.09 -21.87
CA TRP A 587 15.24 -2.16 -20.77
C TRP A 587 15.34 -2.85 -19.41
N GLY A 588 14.53 -3.88 -19.19
CA GLY A 588 14.51 -4.62 -17.94
C GLY A 588 13.40 -5.65 -17.91
N LEU A 589 13.35 -6.43 -16.85
CA LEU A 589 12.30 -7.42 -16.62
C LEU A 589 11.82 -7.38 -15.17
N PRO A 590 10.51 -7.43 -14.95
CA PRO A 590 10.00 -7.86 -13.66
C PRO A 590 10.41 -9.32 -13.42
N LEU A 591 10.75 -9.64 -12.17
CA LEU A 591 11.25 -10.97 -11.80
C LEU A 591 10.14 -11.85 -11.24
N TYR A 592 9.49 -11.35 -10.19
CA TYR A 592 8.38 -12.04 -9.52
C TYR A 592 7.55 -11.05 -8.68
N ALA A 593 6.27 -11.36 -8.53
CA ALA A 593 5.43 -10.71 -7.53
C ALA A 593 5.69 -11.31 -6.14
N ASN A 594 5.80 -10.47 -5.12
CA ASN A 594 6.09 -10.93 -3.77
C ASN A 594 4.90 -11.74 -3.22
N PRO A 595 5.15 -12.90 -2.60
CA PRO A 595 4.09 -13.70 -2.01
C PRO A 595 3.58 -13.06 -0.71
N THR A 596 2.33 -13.33 -0.36
CA THR A 596 1.73 -12.98 0.92
C THR A 596 1.15 -14.23 1.57
N ILE A 597 1.17 -14.30 2.90
CA ILE A 597 0.44 -15.31 3.67
C ILE A 597 -0.62 -14.62 4.52
N THR A 598 -1.83 -15.15 4.44
CA THR A 598 -2.89 -14.91 5.41
C THR A 598 -3.24 -16.24 6.06
N ALA A 599 -3.01 -16.36 7.36
CA ALA A 599 -3.40 -17.54 8.11
C ALA A 599 -4.36 -17.15 9.25
N TYR A 600 -5.45 -17.88 9.40
CA TYR A 600 -6.46 -17.50 10.38
C TYR A 600 -7.19 -18.71 10.98
N ASN A 601 -7.71 -18.51 12.17
CA ASN A 601 -8.52 -19.52 12.87
C ASN A 601 -9.74 -19.92 12.02
N LYS A 602 -9.94 -21.22 11.77
CA LYS A 602 -11.06 -21.77 10.96
C LYS A 602 -12.44 -21.37 11.45
N ALA A 603 -12.59 -21.01 12.73
CA ALA A 603 -13.84 -20.49 13.26
C ALA A 603 -14.22 -19.13 12.66
N LEU A 604 -13.24 -18.30 12.31
CA LEU A 604 -13.47 -17.03 11.61
C LEU A 604 -13.93 -17.27 10.17
N LYS A 605 -14.88 -16.47 9.72
CA LYS A 605 -15.47 -16.52 8.37
C LYS A 605 -15.18 -15.22 7.63
N ASN A 606 -15.16 -15.33 6.30
CA ASN A 606 -15.07 -14.20 5.38
C ASN A 606 -13.76 -13.40 5.48
N ILE A 607 -12.65 -14.03 5.86
CA ILE A 607 -11.33 -13.41 5.80
C ILE A 607 -10.83 -13.47 4.36
N LYS A 608 -10.71 -12.30 3.69
CA LYS A 608 -10.41 -12.19 2.26
C LYS A 608 -9.29 -11.14 2.05
N PRO A 609 -8.01 -11.52 1.96
CA PRO A 609 -6.95 -10.56 1.72
C PRO A 609 -7.09 -9.92 0.32
N ALA A 610 -6.91 -8.59 0.25
CA ALA A 610 -6.84 -7.83 -0.99
C ALA A 610 -5.37 -7.54 -1.36
N PRO A 611 -5.03 -7.45 -2.65
CA PRO A 611 -3.66 -7.16 -3.08
C PRO A 611 -3.28 -5.68 -2.92
N VAL A 612 -4.26 -4.79 -2.78
CA VAL A 612 -4.08 -3.33 -2.67
C VAL A 612 -4.94 -2.73 -1.57
N GLY A 613 -4.64 -1.50 -1.17
CA GLY A 613 -5.38 -0.74 -0.17
C GLY A 613 -5.22 -1.31 1.24
N ALA A 614 -6.32 -1.42 1.97
CA ALA A 614 -6.34 -1.88 3.37
C ALA A 614 -6.05 -3.38 3.55
N ASN A 615 -5.64 -4.07 2.50
CA ASN A 615 -5.21 -5.47 2.49
C ASN A 615 -6.20 -6.42 3.20
N ILE A 616 -5.96 -6.71 4.50
CA ILE A 616 -6.75 -7.71 5.24
C ILE A 616 -8.05 -7.13 5.83
N THR A 617 -8.09 -5.82 6.10
CA THR A 617 -9.21 -5.20 6.85
C THR A 617 -10.30 -4.59 5.96
N TRP A 618 -10.13 -4.59 4.62
CA TRP A 618 -11.08 -3.96 3.70
C TRP A 618 -12.54 -4.44 3.83
N ASN A 619 -12.75 -5.74 4.18
CA ASN A 619 -14.07 -6.35 4.31
C ASN A 619 -14.44 -6.70 5.77
N PHE A 620 -13.96 -5.92 6.74
CA PHE A 620 -14.24 -6.13 8.16
C PHE A 620 -15.74 -6.29 8.47
N PHE A 621 -16.59 -5.70 7.66
CA PHE A 621 -18.04 -5.76 7.80
C PHE A 621 -18.63 -7.16 7.53
N GLU A 622 -17.91 -8.03 6.83
CA GLU A 622 -18.30 -9.42 6.59
C GLU A 622 -17.80 -10.39 7.68
N TRP A 623 -16.86 -9.97 8.53
CA TRP A 623 -16.21 -10.85 9.49
C TRP A 623 -17.18 -11.35 10.56
N SER A 624 -17.13 -12.66 10.87
CA SER A 624 -17.93 -13.32 11.91
C SER A 624 -17.24 -14.58 12.42
N TYR A 625 -17.66 -15.04 13.59
CA TYR A 625 -17.34 -16.38 14.08
C TYR A 625 -18.38 -17.42 13.69
#